data_d70cff07ab23358e5a4e1bdd9a461332
#
_entry.id   d70cff07ab23358e5a4e1bdd9a461332
#
_cell.length_a   1.000
_cell.length_b   1.000
_cell.length_c   1.000
_cell.angle_alpha   90.00
_cell.angle_beta   90.00
_cell.angle_gamma   90.00
#
_symmetry.space_group_name_H-M   'P 1'
#
loop_
_entity.id
_entity.type
_entity.pdbx_description
1 polymer ?
#
loop_
_entity_poly.entity_id
_entity_poly.type
_entity_poly.pdbx_seq_one_letter_code
_entity_poly.pdbx_strand_id
1 'polypeptide(L)'
;MPQEIRLINFGGVNCYLVKTDTGYILIDTGLPNKRTDLEKELESAGCQPGNLKLIVLTHGDYDHAGNAAYLREKYGTRIAMHYDDSGRVERGDWNWGLKAKPDRFSIIFRIGAFFIRPGHFDTFKADIYVRDGQSLSEYGFDAAVLHLPGHTRGSIGILTTDGDLFCGDLLDNLFGKPGLQFFIDDLAAANASIEKMKSLKIHTVRPGHGKPFPDGFIDEKSAKKQ
;
A
#
# COMPACT_ATOMS: atom_id res chain seq x y z
N MET A 1 12.20 21.09 -2.48
CA MET A 1 11.48 20.92 -3.77
C MET A 1 10.49 19.79 -3.57
N PRO A 2 9.30 19.81 -4.17
CA PRO A 2 8.37 18.70 -4.04
C PRO A 2 9.04 17.39 -4.51
N GLN A 3 8.76 16.30 -3.81
CA GLN A 3 9.31 14.98 -4.15
C GLN A 3 8.80 14.52 -5.51
N GLU A 4 9.68 13.98 -6.35
CA GLU A 4 9.29 13.36 -7.61
C GLU A 4 8.65 11.99 -7.31
N ILE A 5 7.34 11.88 -7.53
CA ILE A 5 6.55 10.68 -7.31
C ILE A 5 6.03 10.16 -8.64
N ARG A 6 6.46 8.96 -9.02
CA ARG A 6 5.97 8.27 -10.21
C ARG A 6 4.92 7.24 -9.83
N LEU A 7 3.70 7.41 -10.34
CA LEU A 7 2.66 6.40 -10.28
C LEU A 7 2.92 5.34 -11.35
N ILE A 8 3.00 4.08 -10.93
CA ILE A 8 3.14 2.90 -11.78
C ILE A 8 1.87 2.07 -11.59
N ASN A 9 1.05 1.93 -12.65
CA ASN A 9 -0.21 1.20 -12.58
C ASN A 9 -0.24 0.06 -13.58
N PHE A 10 -0.49 -1.14 -13.08
CA PHE A 10 -0.64 -2.34 -13.90
C PHE A 10 -1.87 -3.14 -13.45
N GLY A 11 -2.88 -3.17 -14.32
CA GLY A 11 -4.07 -3.98 -14.06
C GLY A 11 -4.94 -3.47 -12.91
N GLY A 12 -4.88 -2.18 -12.62
CA GLY A 12 -5.70 -1.53 -11.61
C GLY A 12 -5.05 -1.39 -10.23
N VAL A 13 -3.87 -1.97 -10.03
CA VAL A 13 -3.07 -1.81 -8.80
C VAL A 13 -2.01 -0.75 -8.98
N ASN A 14 -1.81 0.08 -7.98
CA ASN A 14 -0.83 1.16 -7.97
C ASN A 14 0.42 0.77 -7.17
N CYS A 15 1.58 1.01 -7.78
CA CYS A 15 2.84 1.13 -7.08
C CYS A 15 3.33 2.58 -7.21
N TYR A 16 4.07 3.07 -6.24
CA TYR A 16 4.61 4.42 -6.29
C TYR A 16 6.12 4.40 -6.11
N LEU A 17 6.83 4.89 -7.13
CA LEU A 17 8.27 5.08 -7.05
C LEU A 17 8.54 6.53 -6.65
N VAL A 18 9.15 6.71 -5.49
CA VAL A 18 9.50 8.03 -4.95
C VAL A 18 11.01 8.22 -5.09
N LYS A 19 11.41 9.29 -5.75
CA LYS A 19 12.80 9.69 -5.85
C LYS A 19 13.20 10.47 -4.60
N THR A 20 14.32 10.10 -4.00
CA THR A 20 14.91 10.74 -2.83
C THR A 20 16.31 11.24 -3.15
N ASP A 21 16.91 12.00 -2.24
CA ASP A 21 18.30 12.49 -2.41
C ASP A 21 19.32 11.35 -2.48
N THR A 22 18.98 10.17 -1.94
CA THR A 22 19.91 9.02 -1.85
C THR A 22 19.58 7.88 -2.81
N GLY A 23 18.47 7.98 -3.56
CA GLY A 23 18.03 6.94 -4.48
C GLY A 23 16.50 6.89 -4.60
N TYR A 24 15.91 5.72 -4.41
CA TYR A 24 14.47 5.50 -4.60
C TYR A 24 13.86 4.73 -3.44
N ILE A 25 12.59 5.02 -3.17
CA ILE A 25 11.69 4.22 -2.33
C ILE A 25 10.58 3.68 -3.23
N LEU A 26 10.26 2.40 -3.10
CA LEU A 26 9.11 1.81 -3.79
C LEU A 26 8.02 1.48 -2.77
N ILE A 27 6.84 2.04 -2.97
CA ILE A 27 5.64 1.75 -2.16
C ILE A 27 4.77 0.79 -2.96
N ASP A 28 4.59 -0.42 -2.43
CA ASP A 28 3.98 -1.60 -3.03
C ASP A 28 4.69 -2.09 -4.31
N THR A 29 4.43 -3.32 -4.72
CA THR A 29 5.19 -3.99 -5.78
C THR A 29 4.32 -4.64 -6.85
N GLY A 30 3.01 -4.49 -6.76
CA GLY A 30 2.09 -4.98 -7.76
C GLY A 30 1.97 -6.51 -7.87
N LEU A 31 1.22 -6.95 -8.86
CA LEU A 31 0.95 -8.34 -9.16
C LEU A 31 2.20 -9.10 -9.64
N PRO A 32 2.41 -10.37 -9.23
CA PRO A 32 3.57 -11.18 -9.67
C PRO A 32 3.71 -11.31 -11.19
N ASN A 33 2.59 -11.41 -11.90
CA ASN A 33 2.57 -11.53 -13.37
C ASN A 33 2.87 -10.22 -14.10
N LYS A 34 3.05 -9.11 -13.36
CA LYS A 34 3.43 -7.78 -13.86
C LYS A 34 4.89 -7.41 -13.56
N ARG A 35 5.68 -8.37 -13.09
CA ARG A 35 7.10 -8.21 -12.75
C ARG A 35 7.91 -7.51 -13.84
N THR A 36 7.88 -8.03 -15.05
CA THR A 36 8.65 -7.46 -16.17
C THR A 36 8.23 -6.04 -16.52
N ASP A 37 6.93 -5.73 -16.42
CA ASP A 37 6.43 -4.38 -16.67
C ASP A 37 6.90 -3.42 -15.57
N LEU A 38 6.86 -3.86 -14.29
CA LEU A 38 7.37 -3.08 -13.16
C LEU A 38 8.87 -2.79 -13.31
N GLU A 39 9.66 -3.79 -13.67
CA GLU A 39 11.11 -3.61 -13.88
C GLU A 39 11.41 -2.55 -14.94
N LYS A 40 10.73 -2.58 -16.09
CA LYS A 40 10.88 -1.58 -17.14
C LYS A 40 10.58 -0.18 -16.63
N GLU A 41 9.56 -0.02 -15.79
CA GLU A 41 9.21 1.28 -15.21
C GLU A 41 10.28 1.76 -14.21
N LEU A 42 10.81 0.85 -13.38
CA LEU A 42 11.91 1.18 -12.48
C LEU A 42 13.16 1.60 -13.25
N GLU A 43 13.56 0.81 -14.24
CA GLU A 43 14.73 1.08 -15.10
C GLU A 43 14.58 2.41 -15.86
N SER A 44 13.39 2.68 -16.42
CA SER A 44 13.12 3.93 -17.15
C SER A 44 13.16 5.17 -16.26
N ALA A 45 12.93 5.02 -14.96
CA ALA A 45 13.08 6.08 -13.97
C ALA A 45 14.53 6.23 -13.47
N GLY A 46 15.44 5.35 -13.89
CA GLY A 46 16.80 5.32 -13.39
C GLY A 46 16.98 4.57 -12.05
N CYS A 47 15.94 3.87 -11.61
CA CYS A 47 16.04 2.98 -10.45
C CYS A 47 16.75 1.69 -10.85
N GLN A 48 17.89 1.41 -10.23
CA GLN A 48 18.76 0.27 -10.55
C GLN A 48 19.23 -0.44 -9.27
N PRO A 49 19.78 -1.65 -9.37
CA PRO A 49 20.38 -2.33 -8.24
C PRO A 49 21.34 -1.42 -7.45
N GLY A 50 21.16 -1.37 -6.14
CA GLY A 50 21.95 -0.54 -5.21
C GLY A 50 21.39 0.87 -4.93
N ASN A 51 20.48 1.40 -5.77
CA ASN A 51 19.86 2.70 -5.51
C ASN A 51 18.37 2.63 -5.08
N LEU A 52 17.73 1.47 -5.10
CA LEU A 52 16.45 1.24 -4.42
C LEU A 52 16.74 1.02 -2.93
N LYS A 53 16.43 2.01 -2.10
CA LYS A 53 16.81 2.03 -0.68
C LYS A 53 15.88 1.24 0.21
N LEU A 54 14.59 1.22 -0.13
CA LEU A 54 13.56 0.52 0.63
C LEU A 54 12.36 0.19 -0.24
N ILE A 55 11.77 -0.97 -0.01
CA ILE A 55 10.40 -1.31 -0.42
C ILE A 55 9.54 -1.19 0.82
N VAL A 56 8.46 -0.39 0.75
CA VAL A 56 7.46 -0.26 1.82
C VAL A 56 6.16 -0.89 1.32
N LEU A 57 5.69 -1.93 2.02
CA LEU A 57 4.40 -2.55 1.71
C LEU A 57 3.33 -1.93 2.59
N THR A 58 2.29 -1.41 1.96
CA THR A 58 1.14 -0.84 2.68
C THR A 58 0.37 -1.92 3.45
N HIS A 59 0.33 -3.14 2.91
CA HIS A 59 -0.26 -4.33 3.53
C HIS A 59 0.23 -5.62 2.83
N GLY A 60 -0.23 -6.78 3.29
CA GLY A 60 0.30 -8.07 2.87
C GLY A 60 -0.43 -8.75 1.71
N ASP A 61 -1.32 -8.08 0.96
CA ASP A 61 -2.05 -8.71 -0.14
C ASP A 61 -1.14 -8.95 -1.34
N TYR A 62 -1.45 -10.02 -2.09
CA TYR A 62 -0.58 -10.52 -3.16
C TYR A 62 -0.40 -9.54 -4.32
N ASP A 63 -1.38 -8.68 -4.55
CA ASP A 63 -1.33 -7.65 -5.60
C ASP A 63 -0.55 -6.39 -5.16
N HIS A 64 -0.18 -6.31 -3.89
CA HIS A 64 0.72 -5.28 -3.34
C HIS A 64 2.11 -5.83 -3.03
N ALA A 65 2.20 -7.06 -2.51
CA ALA A 65 3.46 -7.67 -2.10
C ALA A 65 4.08 -8.60 -3.16
N GLY A 66 3.42 -8.78 -4.30
CA GLY A 66 3.68 -9.88 -5.24
C GLY A 66 5.08 -9.96 -5.86
N ASN A 67 5.81 -8.85 -5.93
CA ASN A 67 7.18 -8.83 -6.45
C ASN A 67 8.22 -8.46 -5.39
N ALA A 68 7.84 -8.30 -4.12
CA ALA A 68 8.72 -7.78 -3.09
C ALA A 68 9.95 -8.67 -2.85
N ALA A 69 9.76 -9.99 -2.72
CA ALA A 69 10.85 -10.94 -2.54
C ALA A 69 11.86 -10.88 -3.69
N TYR A 70 11.37 -10.92 -4.91
CA TYR A 70 12.20 -10.86 -6.11
C TYR A 70 12.97 -9.54 -6.20
N LEU A 71 12.30 -8.41 -5.99
CA LEU A 71 12.95 -7.09 -6.05
C LEU A 71 13.98 -6.91 -4.95
N ARG A 72 13.71 -7.43 -3.74
CA ARG A 72 14.70 -7.44 -2.66
C ARG A 72 16.02 -8.07 -3.10
N GLU A 73 15.96 -9.25 -3.70
CA GLU A 73 17.15 -9.96 -4.17
C GLU A 73 17.83 -9.24 -5.34
N LYS A 74 17.04 -8.84 -6.35
CA LYS A 74 17.58 -8.21 -7.56
C LYS A 74 18.21 -6.85 -7.27
N TYR A 75 17.57 -6.03 -6.43
CA TYR A 75 18.00 -4.65 -6.17
C TYR A 75 18.91 -4.52 -4.94
N GLY A 76 19.06 -5.57 -4.14
CA GLY A 76 19.82 -5.54 -2.89
C GLY A 76 19.20 -4.61 -1.85
N THR A 77 17.88 -4.55 -1.81
CA THR A 77 17.09 -3.65 -0.95
C THR A 77 16.48 -4.39 0.24
N ARG A 78 15.83 -3.66 1.16
CA ARG A 78 15.09 -4.21 2.29
C ARG A 78 13.58 -4.01 2.10
N ILE A 79 12.79 -4.88 2.74
CA ILE A 79 11.33 -4.81 2.75
C ILE A 79 10.86 -4.39 4.15
N ALA A 80 10.05 -3.32 4.19
CA ALA A 80 9.39 -2.82 5.39
C ALA A 80 7.88 -3.02 5.31
N MET A 81 7.25 -3.48 6.39
CA MET A 81 5.80 -3.60 6.52
C MET A 81 5.39 -3.62 7.99
N HIS A 82 4.09 -3.55 8.27
CA HIS A 82 3.61 -3.73 9.64
C HIS A 82 3.59 -5.20 10.05
N TYR A 83 3.92 -5.48 11.33
CA TYR A 83 4.01 -6.85 11.85
C TYR A 83 2.70 -7.63 11.72
N ASP A 84 1.55 -6.99 11.94
CA ASP A 84 0.25 -7.66 11.94
C ASP A 84 -0.16 -8.26 10.58
N ASP A 85 0.52 -7.86 9.50
CA ASP A 85 0.33 -8.44 8.16
C ASP A 85 1.45 -9.41 7.76
N SER A 86 2.49 -9.58 8.59
CA SER A 86 3.66 -10.41 8.24
C SER A 86 3.29 -11.84 7.88
N GLY A 87 2.32 -12.43 8.59
CA GLY A 87 1.88 -13.80 8.34
C GLY A 87 1.28 -14.02 6.96
N ARG A 88 0.76 -12.97 6.30
CA ARG A 88 0.25 -13.04 4.92
C ARG A 88 1.37 -13.34 3.94
N VAL A 89 2.46 -12.60 4.04
CA VAL A 89 3.61 -12.73 3.13
C VAL A 89 4.54 -13.90 3.49
N GLU A 90 4.64 -14.25 4.78
CA GLU A 90 5.45 -15.38 5.24
C GLU A 90 4.84 -16.74 4.88
N ARG A 91 3.51 -16.83 4.84
CA ARG A 91 2.75 -18.07 4.60
C ARG A 91 2.14 -18.13 3.20
N GLY A 92 2.10 -17.01 2.48
CA GLY A 92 1.33 -16.91 1.24
C GLY A 92 -0.17 -17.05 1.46
N ASP A 93 -0.64 -16.70 2.66
CA ASP A 93 -2.05 -16.82 3.08
C ASP A 93 -2.67 -15.43 3.24
N TRP A 94 -3.33 -14.97 2.22
CA TRP A 94 -4.01 -13.68 2.19
C TRP A 94 -5.18 -13.55 3.18
N ASN A 95 -5.71 -14.68 3.69
CA ASN A 95 -6.72 -14.68 4.76
C ASN A 95 -6.11 -14.56 6.16
N TRP A 96 -4.79 -14.60 6.27
CA TRP A 96 -4.13 -14.46 7.57
C TRP A 96 -4.54 -13.16 8.27
N GLY A 97 -4.99 -13.29 9.51
CA GLY A 97 -5.36 -12.15 10.34
C GLY A 97 -6.73 -11.54 10.04
N LEU A 98 -7.45 -12.00 9.01
CA LEU A 98 -8.82 -11.53 8.75
C LEU A 98 -9.81 -12.07 9.78
N LYS A 99 -10.88 -11.31 10.01
CA LYS A 99 -12.06 -11.77 10.73
C LYS A 99 -12.73 -12.92 9.96
N ALA A 100 -13.36 -13.84 10.70
CA ALA A 100 -14.14 -14.92 10.09
C ALA A 100 -15.27 -14.40 9.18
N LYS A 101 -15.77 -13.18 9.48
CA LYS A 101 -16.75 -12.44 8.68
C LYS A 101 -16.27 -10.98 8.60
N PRO A 102 -15.63 -10.57 7.49
CA PRO A 102 -15.34 -9.18 7.23
C PRO A 102 -16.60 -8.30 7.24
N ASP A 103 -16.50 -7.08 7.77
CA ASP A 103 -17.67 -6.20 7.96
C ASP A 103 -18.21 -5.65 6.63
N ARG A 104 -17.32 -5.42 5.67
CA ARG A 104 -17.71 -4.96 4.35
C ARG A 104 -17.10 -5.86 3.30
N PHE A 105 -17.89 -6.82 2.84
CA PHE A 105 -17.46 -7.75 1.83
C PHE A 105 -18.62 -8.24 0.97
N SER A 106 -18.49 -8.07 -0.32
CA SER A 106 -19.44 -8.68 -1.24
C SER A 106 -19.25 -10.20 -1.25
N ILE A 107 -20.30 -10.94 -0.89
CA ILE A 107 -20.34 -12.42 -0.96
C ILE A 107 -19.96 -12.93 -2.37
N ILE A 108 -20.27 -12.13 -3.40
CA ILE A 108 -19.90 -12.39 -4.79
C ILE A 108 -18.38 -12.42 -4.96
N PHE A 109 -17.66 -11.57 -4.23
CA PHE A 109 -16.19 -11.53 -4.29
C PHE A 109 -15.55 -12.74 -3.59
N ARG A 110 -16.14 -13.23 -2.48
CA ARG A 110 -15.67 -14.50 -1.85
C ARG A 110 -15.77 -15.67 -2.78
N ILE A 111 -16.88 -15.76 -3.55
CA ILE A 111 -17.06 -16.81 -4.54
C ILE A 111 -16.07 -16.62 -5.69
N GLY A 112 -15.91 -15.40 -6.19
CA GLY A 112 -14.92 -15.08 -7.23
C GLY A 112 -13.48 -15.33 -6.78
N ALA A 113 -13.09 -14.89 -5.58
CA ALA A 113 -11.76 -15.10 -5.02
C ALA A 113 -11.42 -16.58 -4.75
N PHE A 114 -12.43 -17.41 -4.48
CA PHE A 114 -12.24 -18.88 -4.40
C PHE A 114 -11.83 -19.50 -5.76
N PHE A 115 -12.28 -18.91 -6.86
CA PHE A 115 -11.92 -19.33 -8.22
C PHE A 115 -10.69 -18.60 -8.79
N ILE A 116 -10.39 -17.40 -8.30
CA ILE A 116 -9.14 -16.72 -8.59
C ILE A 116 -8.11 -17.30 -7.61
N ARG A 117 -7.45 -18.38 -8.02
CA ARG A 117 -6.26 -18.81 -7.30
C ARG A 117 -5.29 -17.61 -7.35
N PRO A 118 -4.94 -16.99 -6.21
CA PRO A 118 -3.90 -15.98 -6.22
C PRO A 118 -2.69 -16.60 -6.86
N GLY A 119 -2.13 -15.93 -7.88
CA GLY A 119 -0.90 -16.38 -8.49
C GLY A 119 0.12 -16.67 -7.39
N HIS A 120 0.85 -17.76 -7.55
CA HIS A 120 1.92 -18.07 -6.59
C HIS A 120 2.88 -16.87 -6.55
N PHE A 121 3.05 -16.24 -5.40
CA PHE A 121 4.12 -15.26 -5.17
C PHE A 121 5.15 -15.86 -4.22
N ASP A 122 6.39 -15.41 -4.36
CA ASP A 122 7.48 -15.89 -3.52
C ASP A 122 7.27 -15.41 -2.09
N THR A 123 7.08 -16.33 -1.15
CA THR A 123 6.94 -16.01 0.29
C THR A 123 8.24 -15.45 0.84
N PHE A 124 8.13 -14.53 1.80
CA PHE A 124 9.30 -13.91 2.41
C PHE A 124 9.00 -13.46 3.83
N LYS A 125 10.06 -13.23 4.59
CA LYS A 125 10.01 -12.50 5.85
C LYS A 125 10.43 -11.05 5.62
N ALA A 126 9.68 -10.10 6.16
CA ALA A 126 10.07 -8.69 6.09
C ALA A 126 11.37 -8.44 6.87
N ASP A 127 12.19 -7.52 6.36
CA ASP A 127 13.46 -7.15 6.99
C ASP A 127 13.25 -6.13 8.10
N ILE A 128 12.16 -5.33 8.01
CA ILE A 128 11.85 -4.25 8.93
C ILE A 128 10.35 -4.28 9.26
N TYR A 129 10.03 -4.33 10.54
CA TYR A 129 8.67 -4.13 11.01
C TYR A 129 8.50 -2.69 11.47
N VAL A 130 7.72 -1.94 10.69
CA VAL A 130 7.41 -0.53 10.99
C VAL A 130 6.18 -0.39 11.87
N ARG A 131 6.09 0.74 12.55
CA ARG A 131 4.98 1.09 13.44
C ARG A 131 4.52 2.53 13.25
N ASP A 132 3.39 2.84 13.82
CA ASP A 132 2.80 4.19 13.78
C ASP A 132 3.79 5.27 14.23
N GLY A 133 3.84 6.39 13.48
CA GLY A 133 4.73 7.53 13.75
C GLY A 133 6.20 7.28 13.39
N GLN A 134 6.59 6.12 12.89
CA GLN A 134 7.98 5.86 12.53
C GLN A 134 8.41 6.69 11.34
N SER A 135 9.51 7.45 11.48
CA SER A 135 10.12 8.19 10.39
C SER A 135 10.84 7.28 9.40
N LEU A 136 10.80 7.65 8.13
CA LEU A 136 11.56 7.00 7.05
C LEU A 136 12.75 7.86 6.57
N SER A 137 13.09 8.92 7.30
CA SER A 137 14.18 9.85 6.93
C SER A 137 15.56 9.19 6.87
N GLU A 138 15.80 8.10 7.60
CA GLU A 138 17.04 7.32 7.48
C GLU A 138 17.27 6.73 6.08
N TYR A 139 16.19 6.61 5.27
CA TYR A 139 16.24 6.15 3.87
C TYR A 139 16.25 7.31 2.87
N GLY A 140 16.41 8.55 3.36
CA GLY A 140 16.32 9.76 2.55
C GLY A 140 14.87 10.13 2.15
N PHE A 141 13.87 9.59 2.85
CA PHE A 141 12.46 9.83 2.57
C PHE A 141 11.79 10.59 3.73
N ASP A 142 11.52 11.87 3.52
CA ASP A 142 10.88 12.74 4.51
C ASP A 142 9.39 12.41 4.65
N ALA A 143 9.14 11.28 5.27
CA ALA A 143 7.81 10.74 5.49
C ALA A 143 7.73 9.99 6.83
N ALA A 144 6.51 9.82 7.31
CA ALA A 144 6.20 9.01 8.47
C ALA A 144 5.19 7.90 8.15
N VAL A 145 5.34 6.78 8.82
CA VAL A 145 4.38 5.67 8.76
C VAL A 145 3.17 6.01 9.61
N LEU A 146 1.98 5.75 9.07
CA LEU A 146 0.71 5.81 9.79
C LEU A 146 0.12 4.40 9.87
N HIS A 147 -0.20 3.91 11.04
CA HIS A 147 -0.99 2.69 11.16
C HIS A 147 -2.45 3.02 10.87
N LEU A 148 -2.99 2.45 9.79
CA LEU A 148 -4.32 2.71 9.25
C LEU A 148 -5.09 1.39 9.06
N PRO A 149 -5.40 0.66 10.15
CA PRO A 149 -6.09 -0.62 10.04
C PRO A 149 -7.53 -0.43 9.54
N GLY A 150 -8.06 -1.51 8.96
CA GLY A 150 -9.44 -1.57 8.46
C GLY A 150 -9.58 -2.48 7.27
N HIS A 151 -8.83 -2.27 6.21
CA HIS A 151 -8.71 -3.22 5.10
C HIS A 151 -8.03 -4.51 5.59
N THR A 152 -6.87 -4.38 6.21
CA THR A 152 -6.24 -5.42 7.02
C THR A 152 -5.87 -4.89 8.39
N ARG A 153 -5.44 -5.77 9.31
CA ARG A 153 -4.96 -5.35 10.65
C ARG A 153 -3.65 -4.60 10.59
N GLY A 154 -2.78 -4.96 9.65
CA GLY A 154 -1.47 -4.38 9.46
C GLY A 154 -1.42 -3.31 8.37
N SER A 155 -2.56 -2.85 7.85
CA SER A 155 -2.58 -1.77 6.86
C SER A 155 -1.91 -0.52 7.40
N ILE A 156 -0.99 0.03 6.62
CA ILE A 156 -0.32 1.29 6.91
C ILE A 156 -0.49 2.28 5.76
N GLY A 157 -0.39 3.56 6.10
CA GLY A 157 -0.15 4.62 5.14
C GLY A 157 1.23 5.23 5.33
N ILE A 158 1.69 5.95 4.34
CA ILE A 158 2.93 6.73 4.38
C ILE A 158 2.56 8.19 4.07
N LEU A 159 2.79 9.08 5.03
CA LEU A 159 2.52 10.52 4.89
C LEU A 159 3.83 11.27 4.73
N THR A 160 3.99 11.97 3.62
CA THR A 160 5.14 12.83 3.38
C THR A 160 4.98 14.18 4.07
N THR A 161 6.08 14.88 4.30
CA THR A 161 6.06 16.26 4.81
C THR A 161 5.35 17.23 3.87
N ASP A 162 5.31 16.93 2.56
CA ASP A 162 4.60 17.71 1.54
C ASP A 162 3.09 17.41 1.51
N GLY A 163 2.59 16.47 2.33
CA GLY A 163 1.17 16.14 2.44
C GLY A 163 0.66 15.12 1.42
N ASP A 164 1.52 14.35 0.78
CA ASP A 164 1.12 13.17 0.02
C ASP A 164 0.91 11.98 0.96
N LEU A 165 -0.29 11.41 0.95
CA LEU A 165 -0.62 10.22 1.73
C LEU A 165 -0.81 9.00 0.82
N PHE A 166 0.08 8.05 0.88
CA PHE A 166 -0.09 6.72 0.29
C PHE A 166 -0.89 5.87 1.29
N CYS A 167 -2.16 5.61 1.01
CA CYS A 167 -3.07 5.01 2.00
C CYS A 167 -3.33 3.51 1.78
N GLY A 168 -2.64 2.88 0.82
CA GLY A 168 -2.94 1.50 0.43
C GLY A 168 -4.42 1.33 0.08
N ASP A 169 -5.02 0.28 0.58
CA ASP A 169 -6.40 -0.12 0.29
C ASP A 169 -7.43 0.33 1.34
N LEU A 170 -7.08 1.27 2.20
CA LEU A 170 -8.08 1.88 3.07
C LEU A 170 -9.10 2.68 2.25
N LEU A 171 -8.61 3.44 1.27
CA LEU A 171 -9.43 4.20 0.32
C LEU A 171 -9.06 3.78 -1.11
N ASP A 172 -10.03 3.86 -2.00
CA ASP A 172 -9.82 3.73 -3.45
C ASP A 172 -10.45 4.89 -4.21
N ASN A 173 -10.09 5.02 -5.49
CA ASN A 173 -10.71 5.95 -6.43
C ASN A 173 -11.02 5.22 -7.74
N LEU A 174 -11.69 4.10 -7.62
CA LEU A 174 -12.18 3.38 -8.76
C LEU A 174 -13.32 4.18 -9.43
N PHE A 175 -13.28 4.26 -10.74
CA PHE A 175 -14.28 4.97 -11.54
C PHE A 175 -14.45 6.47 -11.23
N GLY A 176 -13.42 7.14 -10.67
CA GLY A 176 -13.47 8.56 -10.33
C GLY A 176 -14.38 8.88 -9.14
N LYS A 177 -14.62 7.91 -8.28
CA LYS A 177 -15.45 8.04 -7.06
C LYS A 177 -14.64 7.62 -5.85
N PRO A 178 -13.84 8.54 -5.26
CA PRO A 178 -13.08 8.22 -4.05
C PRO A 178 -13.98 7.74 -2.92
N GLY A 179 -13.52 6.78 -2.13
CA GLY A 179 -14.28 6.23 -1.00
C GLY A 179 -13.54 5.14 -0.26
N LEU A 180 -14.16 4.64 0.82
CA LEU A 180 -13.72 3.41 1.44
C LEU A 180 -13.72 2.28 0.40
N GLN A 181 -12.62 1.56 0.36
CA GLN A 181 -12.47 0.37 -0.48
C GLN A 181 -13.62 -0.61 -0.18
N PHE A 182 -14.08 -1.33 -1.18
CA PHE A 182 -15.25 -2.19 -1.02
C PHE A 182 -14.96 -3.46 -0.17
N PHE A 183 -13.69 -3.85 -0.02
CA PHE A 183 -13.26 -4.88 0.91
C PHE A 183 -12.68 -4.24 2.17
N ILE A 184 -13.38 -4.35 3.30
CA ILE A 184 -12.94 -3.87 4.60
C ILE A 184 -13.17 -4.99 5.62
N ASP A 185 -12.10 -5.47 6.24
CA ASP A 185 -12.15 -6.49 7.28
C ASP A 185 -12.80 -5.96 8.56
N ASP A 186 -12.41 -4.74 8.96
CA ASP A 186 -12.90 -4.08 10.18
C ASP A 186 -13.37 -2.65 9.88
N LEU A 187 -14.68 -2.46 9.78
CA LEU A 187 -15.26 -1.15 9.47
C LEU A 187 -15.06 -0.13 10.60
N ALA A 188 -15.07 -0.58 11.86
CA ALA A 188 -14.83 0.32 12.99
C ALA A 188 -13.37 0.83 12.97
N ALA A 189 -12.42 -0.07 12.72
CA ALA A 189 -11.01 0.30 12.57
C ALA A 189 -10.79 1.22 11.35
N ALA A 190 -11.45 0.93 10.21
CA ALA A 190 -11.36 1.77 9.02
C ALA A 190 -11.89 3.19 9.28
N ASN A 191 -13.03 3.31 9.96
CA ASN A 191 -13.59 4.62 10.34
C ASN A 191 -12.65 5.38 11.30
N ALA A 192 -12.07 4.70 12.29
CA ALA A 192 -11.08 5.31 13.19
C ALA A 192 -9.83 5.77 12.42
N SER A 193 -9.37 5.00 11.44
CA SER A 193 -8.26 5.37 10.56
C SER A 193 -8.58 6.62 9.74
N ILE A 194 -9.81 6.74 9.21
CA ILE A 194 -10.25 7.95 8.50
C ILE A 194 -10.31 9.16 9.43
N GLU A 195 -10.85 9.02 10.64
CA GLU A 195 -10.87 10.12 11.61
C GLU A 195 -9.45 10.58 11.99
N LYS A 196 -8.51 9.64 12.10
CA LYS A 196 -7.10 9.96 12.27
C LYS A 196 -6.55 10.77 11.09
N MET A 197 -6.85 10.37 9.84
CA MET A 197 -6.42 11.09 8.65
C MET A 197 -6.93 12.53 8.61
N LYS A 198 -8.16 12.81 9.03
CA LYS A 198 -8.74 14.16 9.09
C LYS A 198 -7.97 15.12 9.98
N SER A 199 -7.28 14.62 10.99
CA SER A 199 -6.47 15.43 11.90
C SER A 199 -5.09 15.79 11.34
N LEU A 200 -4.73 15.28 10.15
CA LEU A 200 -3.42 15.41 9.53
C LEU A 200 -3.45 16.40 8.36
N LYS A 201 -2.31 17.02 8.09
CA LYS A 201 -2.15 17.88 6.92
C LYS A 201 -1.90 17.03 5.68
N ILE A 202 -2.98 16.62 5.02
CA ILE A 202 -2.94 15.87 3.77
C ILE A 202 -3.33 16.83 2.63
N HIS A 203 -2.71 16.70 1.47
CA HIS A 203 -3.04 17.45 0.25
C HIS A 203 -3.50 16.52 -0.86
N THR A 204 -2.84 15.38 -0.98
CA THR A 204 -3.13 14.37 -2.01
C THR A 204 -3.20 12.99 -1.37
N VAL A 205 -4.29 12.28 -1.62
CA VAL A 205 -4.42 10.85 -1.28
C VAL A 205 -4.02 10.01 -2.49
N ARG A 206 -3.11 9.07 -2.26
CA ARG A 206 -2.56 8.14 -3.26
C ARG A 206 -2.96 6.72 -2.89
N PRO A 207 -4.07 6.22 -3.42
CA PRO A 207 -4.63 4.92 -3.05
C PRO A 207 -3.89 3.76 -3.72
N GLY A 208 -4.08 2.54 -3.20
CA GLY A 208 -3.63 1.31 -3.84
C GLY A 208 -4.36 1.01 -5.15
N HIS A 209 -5.58 1.53 -5.31
CA HIS A 209 -6.39 1.36 -6.53
C HIS A 209 -7.02 2.67 -7.00
N GLY A 210 -6.97 2.89 -8.32
CA GLY A 210 -7.55 4.07 -8.95
C GLY A 210 -6.62 5.29 -8.96
N LYS A 211 -7.13 6.45 -9.31
CA LYS A 211 -6.33 7.67 -9.46
C LYS A 211 -6.12 8.39 -8.13
N PRO A 212 -4.96 9.04 -7.89
CA PRO A 212 -4.80 9.99 -6.80
C PRO A 212 -5.89 11.07 -6.80
N PHE A 213 -6.26 11.56 -5.62
CA PHE A 213 -7.32 12.55 -5.43
C PHE A 213 -6.99 13.50 -4.25
N PRO A 214 -7.56 14.73 -4.23
CA PRO A 214 -7.34 15.68 -3.14
C PRO A 214 -8.04 15.24 -1.84
N ASP A 215 -7.53 15.70 -0.71
CA ASP A 215 -8.01 15.36 0.64
C ASP A 215 -9.45 15.81 0.95
N GLY A 216 -9.92 16.91 0.35
CA GLY A 216 -11.27 17.45 0.57
C GLY A 216 -12.41 16.45 0.44
N PHE A 217 -12.13 15.28 -0.13
CA PHE A 217 -13.06 14.16 -0.16
C PHE A 217 -13.23 13.46 1.20
N ILE A 218 -12.20 13.48 2.05
CA ILE A 218 -12.24 12.82 3.37
C ILE A 218 -13.24 13.54 4.28
N ASP A 219 -13.42 14.85 4.11
CA ASP A 219 -14.32 15.66 4.93
C ASP A 219 -15.82 15.54 4.55
N GLU A 220 -16.12 15.36 3.26
CA GLU A 220 -17.50 15.48 2.77
C GLU A 220 -18.38 14.21 2.91
N LYS A 221 -17.81 13.02 2.94
CA LYS A 221 -18.56 11.76 2.80
C LYS A 221 -18.58 10.82 3.99
N SER A 222 -17.68 10.93 4.92
CA SER A 222 -17.73 10.14 6.17
C SER A 222 -18.90 10.57 7.08
N ALA A 223 -19.43 11.80 6.90
CA ALA A 223 -20.57 12.32 7.63
C ALA A 223 -21.95 11.85 7.10
N LYS A 224 -22.04 11.15 5.96
CA LYS A 224 -23.32 10.84 5.27
C LYS A 224 -23.74 9.38 5.25
N LYS A 225 -23.12 8.50 6.04
CA LYS A 225 -23.58 7.10 6.19
C LYS A 225 -23.58 6.68 7.66
N GLN A 226 -24.46 7.28 8.43
CA GLN A 226 -25.12 6.62 9.56
C GLN A 226 -26.37 5.90 9.08
#